data_02602f97a3e28f1eb33811af22f2b1e5
#
_entry.id   02602f97a3e28f1eb33811af22f2b1e5
#
_cell.length_a   1.000
_cell.length_b   1.000
_cell.length_c   1.000
_cell.angle_alpha   90.00
_cell.angle_beta   90.00
_cell.angle_gamma   90.00
#
_symmetry.space_group_name_H-M   'P 1'
#
loop_
_entity.id
_entity.type
_entity.pdbx_description
1 polymer ?
#
loop_
_entity_poly.entity_id
_entity_poly.type
_entity_poly.pdbx_seq_one_letter_code
_entity_poly.pdbx_strand_id
1 'polypeptide(L)'
;MKTRIIVDSTADLVPEVQKRVHIVPLTVHFGQEEYVDGVTIDHKAFYEKLIESDVLPTTSQATPNDFAVEFEKAKEAGEAAIVITLASKFSGTCQSAMIAAGNYENIYVIDSTSVAMGSGILVELALRLLDEGKSTKEAVQILEEEKKKIVVVALLDTLEYLKRGGRISKAVAFAGGVLKIKPVLSVTDGEIHLLGKARGSKMGNNLLVQEINNVGGIDFGKPILLGYSGISDALLLKYIEDSRPIWSGRLEKIRYTTVGSVIGTHAGPGAVVVAFFKN
;
A
#
# COMPACT_ATOMS: atom_id res chain seq x y z
N MET A 1 -14.06 13.82 21.62
CA MET A 1 -14.73 12.77 20.82
C MET A 1 -13.67 11.79 20.40
N LYS A 2 -13.91 10.49 20.56
CA LYS A 2 -12.97 9.45 20.10
C LYS A 2 -12.95 9.41 18.57
N THR A 3 -11.81 9.03 17.99
CA THR A 3 -11.62 8.98 16.55
C THR A 3 -11.36 7.54 16.13
N ARG A 4 -12.11 7.05 15.15
CA ARG A 4 -11.97 5.75 14.50
C ARG A 4 -11.11 5.92 13.25
N ILE A 5 -10.18 5.01 13.02
CA ILE A 5 -9.46 4.92 11.75
C ILE A 5 -10.11 3.82 10.90
N ILE A 6 -10.52 4.18 9.69
CA ILE A 6 -11.10 3.27 8.69
C ILE A 6 -10.17 3.27 7.49
N VAL A 7 -9.85 2.09 6.97
CA VAL A 7 -8.94 1.92 5.83
C VAL A 7 -9.51 0.91 4.85
N ASP A 8 -9.15 0.99 3.59
CA ASP A 8 -9.42 -0.12 2.68
C ASP A 8 -8.33 -1.21 2.78
N SER A 9 -8.63 -2.42 2.32
CA SER A 9 -7.75 -3.58 2.50
C SER A 9 -6.44 -3.51 1.73
N THR A 10 -6.26 -2.52 0.86
CA THR A 10 -4.99 -2.32 0.14
C THR A 10 -3.92 -1.64 0.97
N ALA A 11 -4.26 -1.11 2.14
CA ALA A 11 -3.28 -0.62 3.10
C ALA A 11 -2.64 -1.83 3.80
N ASP A 12 -1.48 -2.23 3.32
CA ASP A 12 -0.75 -3.35 3.90
C ASP A 12 -0.18 -2.95 5.26
N LEU A 13 -0.73 -3.53 6.31
CA LEU A 13 -0.46 -3.19 7.70
C LEU A 13 0.24 -4.34 8.43
N VAL A 14 1.09 -4.00 9.39
CA VAL A 14 1.57 -5.01 10.36
C VAL A 14 0.43 -5.38 11.32
N PRO A 15 0.45 -6.60 11.90
CA PRO A 15 -0.66 -7.10 12.72
C PRO A 15 -1.05 -6.21 13.91
N GLU A 16 -0.08 -5.50 14.51
CA GLU A 16 -0.30 -4.59 15.63
C GLU A 16 -1.12 -3.37 15.23
N VAL A 17 -0.89 -2.85 14.02
CA VAL A 17 -1.63 -1.71 13.45
C VAL A 17 -3.00 -2.16 12.98
N GLN A 18 -3.08 -3.33 12.32
CA GLN A 18 -4.33 -3.91 11.82
C GLN A 18 -5.40 -4.05 12.92
N LYS A 19 -5.01 -4.42 14.14
CA LYS A 19 -5.91 -4.56 15.30
C LYS A 19 -6.52 -3.23 15.78
N ARG A 20 -5.99 -2.10 15.34
CA ARG A 20 -6.39 -0.76 15.81
C ARG A 20 -7.25 -0.01 14.80
N VAL A 21 -7.51 -0.59 13.64
CA VAL A 21 -8.25 0.04 12.54
C VAL A 21 -9.42 -0.82 12.11
N HIS A 22 -10.35 -0.22 11.36
CA HIS A 22 -11.47 -0.92 10.73
C HIS A 22 -11.19 -1.01 9.23
N ILE A 23 -11.21 -2.23 8.70
CA ILE A 23 -10.87 -2.50 7.31
C ILE A 23 -12.13 -2.68 6.48
N VAL A 24 -12.22 -1.92 5.39
CA VAL A 24 -13.21 -2.10 4.34
C VAL A 24 -12.56 -2.90 3.21
N PRO A 25 -12.94 -4.17 3.00
CA PRO A 25 -12.25 -5.03 2.07
C PRO A 25 -12.62 -4.72 0.61
N LEU A 26 -11.65 -4.88 -0.29
CA LEU A 26 -11.85 -4.98 -1.72
C LEU A 26 -12.03 -6.46 -2.09
N THR A 27 -12.33 -6.71 -3.37
CA THR A 27 -12.59 -8.05 -3.89
C THR A 27 -11.58 -8.45 -4.95
N VAL A 28 -11.17 -9.72 -4.94
CA VAL A 28 -10.33 -10.35 -5.97
C VAL A 28 -11.15 -11.44 -6.67
N HIS A 29 -11.06 -11.50 -8.00
CA HIS A 29 -11.76 -12.48 -8.82
C HIS A 29 -10.78 -13.35 -9.59
N PHE A 30 -10.92 -14.67 -9.48
CA PHE A 30 -10.26 -15.66 -10.33
C PHE A 30 -11.32 -16.30 -11.26
N GLY A 31 -11.46 -15.73 -12.46
CA GLY A 31 -12.53 -16.11 -13.37
C GLY A 31 -13.91 -15.84 -12.75
N GLN A 32 -14.64 -16.89 -12.42
CA GLN A 32 -15.98 -16.79 -11.79
C GLN A 32 -15.93 -16.86 -10.26
N GLU A 33 -14.79 -17.17 -9.68
CA GLU A 33 -14.64 -17.23 -8.22
C GLU A 33 -14.35 -15.83 -7.66
N GLU A 34 -15.06 -15.47 -6.60
CA GLU A 34 -14.93 -14.19 -5.92
C GLU A 34 -14.40 -14.37 -4.51
N TYR A 35 -13.44 -13.54 -4.14
CA TYR A 35 -12.80 -13.57 -2.83
C TYR A 35 -12.73 -12.17 -2.22
N VAL A 36 -13.18 -12.05 -0.98
CA VAL A 36 -13.07 -10.83 -0.19
C VAL A 36 -11.70 -10.80 0.49
N ASP A 37 -10.90 -9.79 0.15
CA ASP A 37 -9.50 -9.66 0.58
C ASP A 37 -9.35 -9.63 2.11
N GLY A 38 -8.54 -10.54 2.65
CA GLY A 38 -8.32 -10.70 4.08
C GLY A 38 -9.48 -11.34 4.86
N VAL A 39 -10.60 -11.70 4.19
CA VAL A 39 -11.80 -12.30 4.82
C VAL A 39 -12.02 -13.72 4.33
N THR A 40 -12.19 -13.92 3.01
CA THR A 40 -12.41 -15.25 2.41
C THR A 40 -11.16 -15.81 1.72
N ILE A 41 -10.12 -15.00 1.58
CA ILE A 41 -8.79 -15.41 1.13
C ILE A 41 -7.75 -14.64 1.93
N ASP A 42 -6.79 -15.35 2.52
CA ASP A 42 -5.61 -14.73 3.12
C ASP A 42 -4.49 -14.54 2.09
N HIS A 43 -3.45 -13.78 2.46
CA HIS A 43 -2.38 -13.46 1.52
C HIS A 43 -1.64 -14.72 1.05
N LYS A 44 -1.43 -15.72 1.91
CA LYS A 44 -0.73 -16.95 1.55
C LYS A 44 -1.53 -17.76 0.54
N ALA A 45 -2.80 -18.01 0.82
CA ALA A 45 -3.70 -18.73 -0.07
C ALA A 45 -3.86 -18.02 -1.43
N PHE A 46 -3.89 -16.69 -1.41
CA PHE A 46 -3.90 -15.90 -2.63
C PHE A 46 -2.67 -16.15 -3.50
N TYR A 47 -1.47 -16.07 -2.93
CA TYR A 47 -0.23 -16.25 -3.71
C TYR A 47 -0.04 -17.70 -4.15
N GLU A 48 -0.46 -18.70 -3.36
CA GLU A 48 -0.49 -20.10 -3.78
C GLU A 48 -1.40 -20.25 -5.01
N LYS A 49 -2.64 -19.73 -4.94
CA LYS A 49 -3.59 -19.76 -6.06
C LYS A 49 -3.08 -18.96 -7.27
N LEU A 50 -2.47 -17.80 -7.08
CA LEU A 50 -1.91 -16.98 -8.16
C LEU A 50 -0.79 -17.70 -8.94
N ILE A 51 0.03 -18.49 -8.25
CA ILE A 51 1.14 -19.23 -8.85
C ILE A 51 0.63 -20.48 -9.59
N GLU A 52 -0.40 -21.13 -9.06
CA GLU A 52 -0.95 -22.38 -9.62
C GLU A 52 -1.97 -22.14 -10.74
N SER A 53 -2.57 -20.96 -10.79
CA SER A 53 -3.66 -20.65 -11.73
C SER A 53 -3.14 -20.17 -13.09
N ASP A 54 -3.70 -20.71 -14.16
CA ASP A 54 -3.54 -20.17 -15.52
C ASP A 54 -4.36 -18.89 -15.75
N VAL A 55 -5.33 -18.62 -14.86
CA VAL A 55 -6.21 -17.44 -14.93
C VAL A 55 -5.64 -16.35 -14.04
N LEU A 56 -5.26 -15.22 -14.66
CA LEU A 56 -4.86 -14.05 -13.89
C LEU A 56 -6.06 -13.40 -13.21
N PRO A 57 -5.94 -13.06 -11.92
CA PRO A 57 -7.02 -12.42 -11.19
C PRO A 57 -7.27 -10.98 -11.64
N THR A 58 -8.47 -10.50 -11.32
CA THR A 58 -8.89 -9.09 -11.41
C THR A 58 -9.37 -8.61 -10.06
N THR A 59 -9.56 -7.30 -9.90
CA THR A 59 -9.99 -6.71 -8.63
C THR A 59 -11.17 -5.79 -8.82
N SER A 60 -12.02 -5.71 -7.79
CA SER A 60 -13.11 -4.74 -7.69
C SER A 60 -12.89 -3.82 -6.50
N GLN A 61 -13.24 -2.54 -6.67
CA GLN A 61 -13.19 -1.54 -5.61
C GLN A 61 -14.20 -1.82 -4.51
N ALA A 62 -13.97 -1.31 -3.30
CA ALA A 62 -14.99 -1.23 -2.28
C ALA A 62 -16.12 -0.28 -2.71
N THR A 63 -17.37 -0.64 -2.42
CA THR A 63 -18.55 0.13 -2.80
C THR A 63 -18.87 1.23 -1.77
N PRO A 64 -19.68 2.24 -2.10
CA PRO A 64 -20.17 3.20 -1.11
C PRO A 64 -20.90 2.54 0.05
N ASN A 65 -21.64 1.45 -0.20
CA ASN A 65 -22.35 0.72 0.85
C ASN A 65 -21.41 0.06 1.86
N ASP A 66 -20.25 -0.46 1.41
CA ASP A 66 -19.27 -1.09 2.30
C ASP A 66 -18.70 -0.06 3.30
N PHE A 67 -18.45 1.17 2.84
CA PHE A 67 -18.06 2.28 3.71
C PHE A 67 -19.19 2.75 4.63
N ALA A 68 -20.43 2.84 4.10
CA ALA A 68 -21.58 3.29 4.87
C ALA A 68 -21.82 2.42 6.12
N VAL A 69 -21.58 1.11 6.02
CA VAL A 69 -21.67 0.19 7.17
C VAL A 69 -20.74 0.60 8.30
N GLU A 70 -19.48 0.95 7.99
CA GLU A 70 -18.51 1.38 9.00
C GLU A 70 -18.80 2.79 9.53
N PHE A 71 -19.39 3.67 8.70
CA PHE A 71 -19.77 5.01 9.07
C PHE A 71 -20.97 5.03 10.04
N GLU A 72 -21.97 4.17 9.83
CA GLU A 72 -23.07 4.03 10.77
C GLU A 72 -22.57 3.50 12.14
N LYS A 73 -21.66 2.52 12.15
CA LYS A 73 -21.03 2.06 13.39
C LYS A 73 -20.27 3.19 14.15
N ALA A 74 -19.58 4.07 13.40
CA ALA A 74 -18.90 5.22 14.00
C ALA A 74 -19.91 6.21 14.59
N LYS A 75 -20.96 6.52 13.84
CA LYS A 75 -22.05 7.41 14.28
C LYS A 75 -22.77 6.88 15.51
N GLU A 76 -23.15 5.60 15.54
CA GLU A 76 -23.79 4.94 16.69
C GLU A 76 -22.91 4.98 17.94
N ALA A 77 -21.58 4.85 17.76
CA ALA A 77 -20.60 4.95 18.84
C ALA A 77 -20.32 6.41 19.28
N GLY A 78 -20.85 7.42 18.60
CA GLY A 78 -20.52 8.82 18.83
C GLY A 78 -19.06 9.18 18.53
N GLU A 79 -18.44 8.47 17.59
CA GLU A 79 -17.05 8.65 17.17
C GLU A 79 -16.96 9.51 15.91
N ALA A 80 -15.86 10.25 15.75
CA ALA A 80 -15.44 10.75 14.45
C ALA A 80 -14.69 9.65 13.69
N ALA A 81 -14.53 9.79 12.37
CA ALA A 81 -13.70 8.86 11.62
C ALA A 81 -12.72 9.59 10.68
N ILE A 82 -11.50 9.05 10.60
CA ILE A 82 -10.54 9.33 9.54
C ILE A 82 -10.51 8.10 8.65
N VAL A 83 -10.84 8.30 7.36
CA VAL A 83 -10.87 7.23 6.36
C VAL A 83 -9.67 7.42 5.45
N ILE A 84 -8.78 6.44 5.38
CA ILE A 84 -7.59 6.50 4.52
C ILE A 84 -7.75 5.43 3.43
N THR A 85 -7.78 5.85 2.17
CA THR A 85 -7.92 4.96 1.02
C THR A 85 -6.67 4.95 0.17
N LEU A 86 -6.51 3.90 -0.65
CA LEU A 86 -5.51 3.92 -1.71
C LEU A 86 -5.75 5.10 -2.67
N ALA A 87 -4.71 5.43 -3.44
CA ALA A 87 -4.75 6.53 -4.40
C ALA A 87 -5.95 6.44 -5.34
N SER A 88 -6.69 7.53 -5.46
CA SER A 88 -7.86 7.66 -6.36
C SER A 88 -7.52 7.43 -7.83
N LYS A 89 -6.25 7.64 -8.23
CA LYS A 89 -5.77 7.35 -9.58
C LYS A 89 -5.68 5.84 -9.91
N PHE A 90 -5.67 4.96 -8.89
CA PHE A 90 -5.62 3.51 -9.10
C PHE A 90 -6.97 2.82 -8.99
N SER A 91 -7.90 3.40 -8.22
CA SER A 91 -9.19 2.78 -7.90
C SER A 91 -10.27 3.82 -7.59
N GLY A 92 -11.51 3.52 -7.90
CA GLY A 92 -12.66 4.29 -7.47
C GLY A 92 -13.00 4.17 -5.97
N THR A 93 -12.23 3.41 -5.19
CA THR A 93 -12.48 3.20 -3.75
C THR A 93 -12.53 4.51 -2.97
N CYS A 94 -11.62 5.46 -3.25
CA CYS A 94 -11.66 6.78 -2.63
C CYS A 94 -12.97 7.52 -2.92
N GLN A 95 -13.41 7.50 -4.18
CA GLN A 95 -14.69 8.10 -4.58
C GLN A 95 -15.88 7.42 -3.89
N SER A 96 -15.85 6.09 -3.74
CA SER A 96 -16.86 5.34 -2.97
C SER A 96 -16.95 5.82 -1.52
N ALA A 97 -15.81 5.99 -0.86
CA ALA A 97 -15.74 6.51 0.51
C ALA A 97 -16.29 7.95 0.60
N MET A 98 -15.95 8.82 -0.36
CA MET A 98 -16.43 10.19 -0.40
C MET A 98 -17.95 10.27 -0.61
N ILE A 99 -18.50 9.42 -1.49
CA ILE A 99 -19.95 9.33 -1.72
C ILE A 99 -20.66 8.91 -0.42
N ALA A 100 -20.15 7.89 0.25
CA ALA A 100 -20.71 7.43 1.52
C ALA A 100 -20.62 8.48 2.61
N ALA A 101 -19.52 9.25 2.67
CA ALA A 101 -19.27 10.28 3.69
C ALA A 101 -20.15 11.53 3.54
N GLY A 102 -20.76 11.75 2.38
CA GLY A 102 -21.52 12.97 2.08
C GLY A 102 -22.66 13.31 3.06
N ASN A 103 -23.11 12.34 3.88
CA ASN A 103 -24.18 12.50 4.87
C ASN A 103 -23.68 12.62 6.32
N TYR A 104 -22.34 12.74 6.54
CA TYR A 104 -21.73 12.69 7.86
C TYR A 104 -20.82 13.89 8.09
N GLU A 105 -21.03 14.63 9.17
CA GLU A 105 -20.24 15.82 9.50
C GLU A 105 -18.85 15.53 10.09
N ASN A 106 -18.68 14.35 10.69
CA ASN A 106 -17.47 13.99 11.45
C ASN A 106 -16.67 12.86 10.79
N ILE A 107 -16.85 12.64 9.49
CA ILE A 107 -16.11 11.67 8.70
C ILE A 107 -15.21 12.39 7.70
N TYR A 108 -13.93 12.13 7.75
CA TYR A 108 -12.90 12.78 6.95
C TYR A 108 -12.23 11.74 6.06
N VAL A 109 -12.44 11.86 4.74
CA VAL A 109 -11.83 10.93 3.75
C VAL A 109 -10.54 11.54 3.22
N ILE A 110 -9.45 10.77 3.33
CA ILE A 110 -8.12 11.12 2.85
C ILE A 110 -7.76 10.16 1.71
N ASP A 111 -7.57 10.70 0.52
CA ASP A 111 -6.84 10.01 -0.55
C ASP A 111 -5.37 9.95 -0.15
N SER A 112 -4.84 8.76 0.12
CA SER A 112 -3.43 8.62 0.52
C SER A 112 -2.44 9.04 -0.57
N THR A 113 -2.91 9.16 -1.81
CA THR A 113 -2.06 9.31 -3.01
C THR A 113 -0.97 8.24 -3.11
N SER A 114 -1.18 7.13 -2.43
CA SER A 114 -0.23 6.02 -2.30
C SER A 114 -0.94 4.67 -2.37
N VAL A 115 -0.23 3.61 -2.09
CA VAL A 115 -0.73 2.23 -2.17
C VAL A 115 0.09 1.31 -1.27
N ALA A 116 -0.45 0.16 -0.90
CA ALA A 116 0.26 -0.86 -0.13
C ALA A 116 0.82 -0.29 1.20
N MET A 117 2.09 -0.56 1.48
CA MET A 117 2.80 -0.05 2.64
C MET A 117 2.81 1.48 2.71
N GLY A 118 2.70 2.19 1.57
CA GLY A 118 2.64 3.65 1.55
C GLY A 118 1.36 4.19 2.19
N SER A 119 0.22 3.59 1.91
CA SER A 119 -1.02 3.86 2.66
C SER A 119 -0.88 3.40 4.12
N GLY A 120 -0.23 2.25 4.34
CA GLY A 120 0.00 1.68 5.67
C GLY A 120 0.77 2.62 6.61
N ILE A 121 1.86 3.25 6.14
CA ILE A 121 2.62 4.19 6.98
C ILE A 121 1.85 5.49 7.26
N LEU A 122 0.95 5.91 6.37
CA LEU A 122 0.05 7.03 6.65
C LEU A 122 -0.95 6.70 7.76
N VAL A 123 -1.48 5.46 7.75
CA VAL A 123 -2.35 4.93 8.80
C VAL A 123 -1.62 4.90 10.15
N GLU A 124 -0.37 4.43 10.17
CA GLU A 124 0.44 4.43 11.39
C GLU A 124 0.69 5.84 11.92
N LEU A 125 0.93 6.80 11.03
CA LEU A 125 1.07 8.20 11.41
C LEU A 125 -0.22 8.73 12.02
N ALA A 126 -1.38 8.41 11.42
CA ALA A 126 -2.69 8.80 11.95
C ALA A 126 -2.90 8.28 13.38
N LEU A 127 -2.62 7.01 13.63
CA LEU A 127 -2.71 6.42 14.96
C LEU A 127 -1.76 7.08 15.96
N ARG A 128 -0.52 7.38 15.55
CA ARG A 128 0.46 8.08 16.40
C ARG A 128 -0.03 9.46 16.79
N LEU A 129 -0.55 10.25 15.85
CA LEU A 129 -1.09 11.58 16.13
C LEU A 129 -2.25 11.55 17.13
N LEU A 130 -3.13 10.55 17.00
CA LEU A 130 -4.23 10.36 17.95
C LEU A 130 -3.72 9.93 19.35
N ASP A 131 -2.71 9.05 19.40
CA ASP A 131 -2.06 8.64 20.67
C ASP A 131 -1.36 9.83 21.36
N GLU A 132 -0.85 10.79 20.59
CA GLU A 132 -0.28 12.05 21.07
C GLU A 132 -1.34 13.08 21.50
N GLY A 133 -2.62 12.73 21.41
CA GLY A 133 -3.72 13.57 21.85
C GLY A 133 -4.19 14.63 20.85
N LYS A 134 -3.79 14.53 19.58
CA LYS A 134 -4.31 15.42 18.53
C LYS A 134 -5.80 15.16 18.33
N SER A 135 -6.55 16.23 18.10
CA SER A 135 -7.94 16.13 17.68
C SER A 135 -8.04 15.55 16.27
N THR A 136 -9.22 15.02 15.90
CA THR A 136 -9.48 14.50 14.54
C THR A 136 -9.09 15.50 13.46
N LYS A 137 -9.50 16.77 13.63
CA LYS A 137 -9.23 17.83 12.63
C LYS A 137 -7.74 18.15 12.51
N GLU A 138 -7.02 18.25 13.63
CA GLU A 138 -5.58 18.48 13.61
C GLU A 138 -4.84 17.30 12.95
N ALA A 139 -5.23 16.06 13.27
CA ALA A 139 -4.65 14.87 12.66
C ALA A 139 -4.88 14.87 11.13
N VAL A 140 -6.10 15.17 10.67
CA VAL A 140 -6.43 15.27 9.24
C VAL A 140 -5.56 16.33 8.54
N GLN A 141 -5.41 17.51 9.12
CA GLN A 141 -4.58 18.56 8.53
C GLN A 141 -3.11 18.13 8.40
N ILE A 142 -2.56 17.49 9.43
CA ILE A 142 -1.19 16.99 9.41
C ILE A 142 -1.05 15.88 8.35
N LEU A 143 -1.99 14.93 8.28
CA LEU A 143 -1.95 13.82 7.32
C LEU A 143 -2.04 14.31 5.87
N GLU A 144 -2.86 15.33 5.59
CA GLU A 144 -2.96 15.94 4.26
C GLU A 144 -1.64 16.59 3.78
N GLU A 145 -0.84 17.12 4.70
CA GLU A 145 0.49 17.64 4.37
C GLU A 145 1.54 16.51 4.28
N GLU A 146 1.52 15.59 5.22
CA GLU A 146 2.54 14.56 5.31
C GLU A 146 2.41 13.49 4.21
N LYS A 147 1.21 13.18 3.72
CA LYS A 147 1.03 12.24 2.60
C LYS A 147 1.83 12.62 1.35
N LYS A 148 2.08 13.91 1.13
CA LYS A 148 2.89 14.44 0.01
C LYS A 148 4.38 14.06 0.10
N LYS A 149 4.83 13.62 1.27
CA LYS A 149 6.20 13.19 1.52
C LYS A 149 6.37 11.67 1.42
N ILE A 150 5.29 10.93 1.24
CA ILE A 150 5.35 9.48 1.12
C ILE A 150 5.98 9.10 -0.21
N VAL A 151 6.94 8.22 -0.14
CA VAL A 151 7.58 7.59 -1.29
C VAL A 151 7.47 6.08 -1.12
N VAL A 152 7.00 5.41 -2.15
CA VAL A 152 7.05 3.95 -2.25
C VAL A 152 8.00 3.62 -3.39
N VAL A 153 9.03 2.82 -3.12
CA VAL A 153 9.88 2.25 -4.15
C VAL A 153 9.74 0.74 -4.16
N ALA A 154 9.72 0.15 -5.33
CA ALA A 154 9.51 -1.28 -5.49
C ALA A 154 10.40 -1.89 -6.58
N LEU A 155 10.96 -3.06 -6.30
CA LEU A 155 11.56 -3.95 -7.28
C LEU A 155 10.57 -5.05 -7.58
N LEU A 156 10.09 -5.15 -8.81
CA LEU A 156 9.17 -6.21 -9.24
C LEU A 156 9.92 -7.29 -10.02
N ASP A 157 9.32 -8.47 -10.11
CA ASP A 157 9.85 -9.53 -10.97
C ASP A 157 9.55 -9.24 -12.46
N THR A 158 8.37 -8.70 -12.74
CA THR A 158 7.89 -8.35 -14.08
C THR A 158 6.88 -7.20 -14.06
N LEU A 159 6.66 -6.54 -15.20
CA LEU A 159 5.57 -5.57 -15.38
C LEU A 159 4.27 -6.21 -15.88
N GLU A 160 4.25 -7.51 -16.12
CA GLU A 160 3.13 -8.19 -16.79
C GLU A 160 1.82 -8.03 -16.00
N TYR A 161 1.87 -8.20 -14.66
CA TYR A 161 0.71 -8.05 -13.80
C TYR A 161 0.16 -6.62 -13.80
N LEU A 162 1.01 -5.61 -13.69
CA LEU A 162 0.62 -4.20 -13.77
C LEU A 162 0.02 -3.86 -15.14
N LYS A 163 0.61 -4.38 -16.22
CA LYS A 163 0.17 -4.16 -17.58
C LYS A 163 -1.22 -4.77 -17.81
N ARG A 164 -1.41 -6.02 -17.42
CA ARG A 164 -2.71 -6.72 -17.55
C ARG A 164 -3.78 -6.11 -16.66
N GLY A 165 -3.41 -5.70 -15.44
CA GLY A 165 -4.30 -4.99 -14.51
C GLY A 165 -4.67 -3.57 -14.94
N GLY A 166 -4.01 -3.01 -15.97
CA GLY A 166 -4.30 -1.66 -16.49
C GLY A 166 -3.94 -0.51 -15.54
N ARG A 167 -3.15 -0.76 -14.48
CA ARG A 167 -2.71 0.25 -13.51
C ARG A 167 -1.32 0.82 -13.82
N ILE A 168 -0.79 0.51 -14.99
CA ILE A 168 0.46 1.05 -15.51
C ILE A 168 0.18 2.14 -16.54
N SER A 169 0.93 3.26 -16.48
CA SER A 169 0.82 4.29 -17.50
C SER A 169 1.30 3.77 -18.86
N LYS A 170 0.75 4.33 -19.94
CA LYS A 170 1.14 3.94 -21.32
C LYS A 170 2.65 4.08 -21.54
N ALA A 171 3.28 5.11 -20.98
CA ALA A 171 4.72 5.35 -21.10
C ALA A 171 5.57 4.23 -20.46
N VAL A 172 5.12 3.71 -19.32
CA VAL A 172 5.79 2.60 -18.62
C VAL A 172 5.51 1.26 -19.32
N ALA A 173 4.30 1.07 -19.85
CA ALA A 173 3.92 -0.17 -20.56
C ALA A 173 4.77 -0.45 -21.81
N PHE A 174 5.24 0.59 -22.50
CA PHE A 174 6.14 0.47 -23.66
C PHE A 174 7.58 0.06 -23.31
N ALA A 175 7.95 0.10 -22.04
CA ALA A 175 9.29 -0.27 -21.59
C ALA A 175 9.53 -1.80 -21.56
N GLY A 176 8.59 -2.60 -22.01
CA GLY A 176 8.64 -4.06 -22.02
C GLY A 176 9.38 -4.66 -23.22
N GLY A 177 9.85 -5.90 -23.06
CA GLY A 177 10.34 -6.73 -24.17
C GLY A 177 11.69 -7.42 -23.98
N VAL A 178 12.36 -7.23 -22.85
CA VAL A 178 13.61 -7.97 -22.57
C VAL A 178 13.36 -8.97 -21.47
N LEU A 179 13.47 -10.23 -21.79
CA LEU A 179 13.38 -11.37 -20.88
C LEU A 179 14.40 -11.24 -19.75
N LYS A 180 13.99 -11.50 -18.50
CA LYS A 180 14.83 -11.48 -17.28
C LYS A 180 15.28 -10.09 -16.78
N ILE A 181 14.50 -9.04 -17.07
CA ILE A 181 14.74 -7.71 -16.48
C ILE A 181 13.71 -7.45 -15.39
N LYS A 182 14.20 -7.11 -14.21
CA LYS A 182 13.39 -6.70 -13.06
C LYS A 182 13.19 -5.18 -13.08
N PRO A 183 11.95 -4.67 -13.18
CA PRO A 183 11.69 -3.24 -13.14
C PRO A 183 11.80 -2.71 -11.71
N VAL A 184 12.37 -1.50 -11.59
CA VAL A 184 12.36 -0.70 -10.38
C VAL A 184 11.41 0.46 -10.59
N LEU A 185 10.44 0.61 -9.68
CA LEU A 185 9.36 1.58 -9.78
C LEU A 185 9.35 2.48 -8.54
N SER A 186 8.78 3.67 -8.68
CA SER A 186 8.26 4.44 -7.54
C SER A 186 6.77 4.70 -7.71
N VAL A 187 6.11 4.92 -6.57
CA VAL A 187 4.76 5.49 -6.50
C VAL A 187 4.86 6.80 -5.73
N THR A 188 4.53 7.87 -6.41
CA THR A 188 4.47 9.22 -5.87
C THR A 188 3.27 9.95 -6.47
N ASP A 189 2.54 10.72 -5.67
CA ASP A 189 1.34 11.46 -6.09
C ASP A 189 0.28 10.59 -6.81
N GLY A 190 0.16 9.33 -6.39
CA GLY A 190 -0.77 8.36 -6.99
C GLY A 190 -0.39 7.90 -8.39
N GLU A 191 0.88 8.01 -8.79
CA GLU A 191 1.36 7.58 -10.12
C GLU A 191 2.54 6.63 -10.00
N ILE A 192 2.61 5.67 -10.95
CA ILE A 192 3.72 4.75 -11.07
C ILE A 192 4.74 5.32 -12.05
N HIS A 193 5.98 5.45 -11.58
CA HIS A 193 7.12 5.89 -12.39
C HIS A 193 8.13 4.74 -12.52
N LEU A 194 8.60 4.48 -13.74
CA LEU A 194 9.67 3.53 -13.99
C LEU A 194 11.01 4.23 -13.74
N LEU A 195 11.71 3.82 -12.69
CA LEU A 195 13.02 4.38 -12.30
C LEU A 195 14.17 3.71 -13.04
N GLY A 196 14.02 2.42 -13.33
CA GLY A 196 15.08 1.68 -13.99
C GLY A 196 14.73 0.23 -14.24
N LYS A 197 15.68 -0.46 -14.85
CA LYS A 197 15.61 -1.89 -15.18
C LYS A 197 16.86 -2.59 -14.68
N ALA A 198 16.71 -3.62 -13.88
CA ALA A 198 17.80 -4.34 -13.27
C ALA A 198 17.96 -5.75 -13.86
N ARG A 199 19.20 -6.18 -14.04
CA ARG A 199 19.51 -7.59 -14.32
C ARG A 199 19.83 -8.28 -12.98
N GLY A 200 18.81 -8.97 -12.42
CA GLY A 200 18.91 -9.66 -11.14
C GLY A 200 18.70 -8.77 -9.92
N SER A 201 18.53 -9.42 -8.75
CA SER A 201 18.12 -8.74 -7.50
C SER A 201 19.18 -7.76 -6.98
N LYS A 202 20.48 -8.09 -7.05
CA LYS A 202 21.54 -7.20 -6.54
C LYS A 202 21.53 -5.83 -7.22
N MET A 203 21.42 -5.78 -8.55
CA MET A 203 21.33 -4.52 -9.28
C MET A 203 20.03 -3.78 -8.94
N GLY A 204 18.91 -4.52 -8.79
CA GLY A 204 17.63 -3.96 -8.37
C GLY A 204 17.70 -3.34 -6.98
N ASN A 205 18.29 -4.05 -6.01
CA ASN A 205 18.49 -3.56 -4.65
C ASN A 205 19.33 -2.25 -4.63
N ASN A 206 20.38 -2.18 -5.43
CA ASN A 206 21.17 -0.96 -5.54
C ASN A 206 20.38 0.22 -6.14
N LEU A 207 19.50 -0.03 -7.12
CA LEU A 207 18.64 1.01 -7.67
C LEU A 207 17.60 1.51 -6.66
N LEU A 208 17.03 0.61 -5.82
CA LEU A 208 16.17 1.02 -4.71
C LEU A 208 16.91 1.97 -3.74
N VAL A 209 18.12 1.58 -3.34
CA VAL A 209 18.98 2.42 -2.45
C VAL A 209 19.31 3.76 -3.10
N GLN A 210 19.65 3.75 -4.38
CA GLN A 210 19.95 4.98 -5.13
C GLN A 210 18.74 5.91 -5.15
N GLU A 211 17.55 5.38 -5.39
CA GLU A 211 16.34 6.21 -5.43
C GLU A 211 16.00 6.78 -4.06
N ILE A 212 16.11 6.00 -2.99
CA ILE A 212 15.93 6.49 -1.62
C ILE A 212 16.85 7.69 -1.35
N ASN A 213 18.12 7.63 -1.78
CA ASN A 213 19.05 8.73 -1.63
C ASN A 213 18.69 9.93 -2.53
N ASN A 214 18.26 9.69 -3.77
CA ASN A 214 17.88 10.73 -4.74
C ASN A 214 16.74 11.61 -4.25
N VAL A 215 15.77 11.03 -3.53
CA VAL A 215 14.61 11.75 -3.00
C VAL A 215 14.88 12.45 -1.65
N GLY A 216 16.12 12.42 -1.16
CA GLY A 216 16.54 13.08 0.07
C GLY A 216 16.69 12.16 1.28
N GLY A 217 16.55 10.84 1.09
CA GLY A 217 16.66 9.84 2.17
C GLY A 217 15.39 9.66 2.98
N ILE A 218 15.52 8.87 4.03
CA ILE A 218 14.42 8.42 4.89
C ILE A 218 14.31 9.31 6.13
N ASP A 219 13.15 9.87 6.40
CA ASP A 219 12.83 10.46 7.70
C ASP A 219 12.57 9.35 8.75
N PHE A 220 13.60 9.03 9.51
CA PHE A 220 13.53 8.00 10.56
C PHE A 220 12.73 8.42 11.80
N GLY A 221 12.24 9.64 11.87
CA GLY A 221 11.29 10.10 12.89
C GLY A 221 9.86 9.65 12.63
N LYS A 222 9.57 9.19 11.42
CA LYS A 222 8.25 8.78 10.95
C LYS A 222 8.16 7.27 10.70
N PRO A 223 6.93 6.73 10.51
CA PRO A 223 6.76 5.32 10.16
C PRO A 223 7.47 4.93 8.88
N ILE A 224 8.06 3.73 8.89
CA ILE A 224 8.69 3.08 7.75
C ILE A 224 8.18 1.67 7.72
N LEU A 225 7.81 1.17 6.54
CA LEU A 225 7.34 -0.19 6.38
C LEU A 225 7.88 -0.79 5.08
N LEU A 226 8.43 -1.99 5.20
CA LEU A 226 8.88 -2.78 4.07
C LEU A 226 7.84 -3.85 3.73
N GLY A 227 7.93 -4.39 2.53
CA GLY A 227 7.04 -5.46 2.10
C GLY A 227 7.63 -6.36 1.06
N TYR A 228 7.03 -7.54 0.97
CA TYR A 228 7.30 -8.51 -0.09
C TYR A 228 6.00 -9.06 -0.64
N SER A 229 6.02 -9.53 -1.88
CA SER A 229 4.91 -10.24 -2.49
C SER A 229 5.29 -11.69 -2.80
N GLY A 230 4.36 -12.61 -2.56
CA GLY A 230 4.59 -14.04 -2.75
C GLY A 230 4.58 -14.82 -1.43
N ILE A 231 5.03 -16.07 -1.49
CA ILE A 231 5.01 -17.02 -0.37
C ILE A 231 6.29 -17.00 0.47
N SER A 232 7.30 -16.21 0.09
CA SER A 232 8.60 -16.16 0.77
C SER A 232 9.13 -14.73 0.84
N ASP A 233 9.66 -14.36 2.01
CA ASP A 233 10.31 -13.09 2.28
C ASP A 233 11.82 -13.06 1.94
N ALA A 234 12.37 -14.14 1.40
CA ALA A 234 13.80 -14.31 1.16
C ALA A 234 14.41 -13.17 0.32
N LEU A 235 13.68 -12.65 -0.68
CA LEU A 235 14.14 -11.52 -1.49
C LEU A 235 14.20 -10.21 -0.70
N LEU A 236 13.22 -10.00 0.19
CA LEU A 236 13.20 -8.84 1.08
C LEU A 236 14.33 -8.91 2.11
N LEU A 237 14.54 -10.05 2.75
CA LEU A 237 15.63 -10.23 3.72
C LEU A 237 16.99 -10.01 3.06
N LYS A 238 17.15 -10.49 1.82
CA LYS A 238 18.35 -10.19 1.04
C LYS A 238 18.50 -8.70 0.73
N TYR A 239 17.41 -8.00 0.41
CA TYR A 239 17.45 -6.55 0.22
C TYR A 239 17.86 -5.81 1.49
N ILE A 240 17.31 -6.17 2.64
CA ILE A 240 17.66 -5.56 3.94
C ILE A 240 19.17 -5.73 4.21
N GLU A 241 19.72 -6.92 3.93
CA GLU A 241 21.14 -7.20 4.08
C GLU A 241 22.00 -6.39 3.09
N ASP A 242 21.63 -6.39 1.81
CA ASP A 242 22.37 -5.67 0.76
C ASP A 242 22.35 -4.13 0.98
N SER A 243 21.31 -3.62 1.66
CA SER A 243 21.06 -2.19 1.89
C SER A 243 21.41 -1.70 3.30
N ARG A 244 22.13 -2.49 4.11
CA ARG A 244 22.51 -2.14 5.51
C ARG A 244 22.92 -0.69 5.72
N PRO A 245 23.73 -0.05 4.85
CA PRO A 245 24.21 1.31 5.10
C PRO A 245 23.09 2.36 5.24
N ILE A 246 21.96 2.20 4.52
CA ILE A 246 20.89 3.20 4.57
C ILE A 246 20.07 3.15 5.87
N TRP A 247 20.13 2.04 6.61
CA TRP A 247 19.28 1.86 7.81
C TRP A 247 19.89 2.49 9.08
N SER A 248 21.07 3.09 9.00
CA SER A 248 21.68 3.86 10.09
C SER A 248 21.67 3.12 11.45
N GLY A 249 22.02 1.84 11.47
CA GLY A 249 22.03 1.01 12.67
C GLY A 249 20.66 0.60 13.22
N ARG A 250 19.59 0.78 12.45
CA ARG A 250 18.20 0.45 12.85
C ARG A 250 17.69 -0.88 12.31
N LEU A 251 18.56 -1.78 11.88
CA LEU A 251 18.18 -3.07 11.25
C LEU A 251 17.19 -3.86 12.10
N GLU A 252 17.39 -3.93 13.42
CA GLU A 252 16.50 -4.66 14.34
C GLU A 252 15.11 -4.02 14.51
N LYS A 253 14.94 -2.78 14.05
CA LYS A 253 13.68 -2.03 14.12
C LYS A 253 12.92 -2.00 12.80
N ILE A 254 13.49 -2.63 11.76
CA ILE A 254 12.83 -2.72 10.46
C ILE A 254 11.63 -3.66 10.60
N ARG A 255 10.45 -3.12 10.28
CA ARG A 255 9.21 -3.91 10.22
C ARG A 255 8.87 -4.16 8.77
N TYR A 256 8.26 -5.31 8.53
CA TYR A 256 7.76 -5.65 7.20
C TYR A 256 6.50 -6.51 7.27
N THR A 257 5.78 -6.55 6.17
CA THR A 257 4.56 -7.35 6.01
C THR A 257 4.45 -7.87 4.57
N THR A 258 3.50 -8.75 4.32
CA THR A 258 3.20 -9.25 2.98
C THR A 258 2.33 -8.24 2.24
N VAL A 259 2.58 -8.03 0.96
CA VAL A 259 1.68 -7.31 0.04
C VAL A 259 0.38 -8.11 -0.09
N GLY A 260 -0.76 -7.47 0.15
CA GLY A 260 -2.10 -8.08 0.12
C GLY A 260 -2.55 -8.53 -1.26
N SER A 261 -3.68 -9.26 -1.29
CA SER A 261 -4.18 -9.94 -2.49
C SER A 261 -4.53 -8.96 -3.61
N VAL A 262 -5.16 -7.85 -3.28
CA VAL A 262 -5.56 -6.82 -4.26
C VAL A 262 -4.34 -6.20 -4.92
N ILE A 263 -3.36 -5.76 -4.15
CA ILE A 263 -2.13 -5.19 -4.70
C ILE A 263 -1.28 -6.27 -5.36
N GLY A 264 -1.23 -7.48 -4.78
CA GLY A 264 -0.57 -8.66 -5.35
C GLY A 264 -1.06 -9.05 -6.74
N THR A 265 -2.37 -8.86 -7.01
CA THR A 265 -2.96 -9.04 -8.35
C THR A 265 -2.27 -8.17 -9.40
N HIS A 266 -1.84 -6.96 -9.03
CA HIS A 266 -1.21 -6.01 -9.94
C HIS A 266 0.33 -6.03 -9.87
N ALA A 267 0.90 -6.32 -8.71
CA ALA A 267 2.35 -6.38 -8.53
C ALA A 267 2.96 -7.73 -8.94
N GLY A 268 2.18 -8.80 -8.85
CA GLY A 268 2.64 -10.18 -9.00
C GLY A 268 3.52 -10.64 -7.83
N PRO A 269 3.95 -11.91 -7.82
CA PRO A 269 4.86 -12.44 -6.82
C PRO A 269 6.29 -11.96 -7.04
N GLY A 270 7.11 -11.98 -5.99
CA GLY A 270 8.55 -11.69 -6.04
C GLY A 270 8.91 -10.21 -5.98
N ALA A 271 7.98 -9.33 -5.57
CA ALA A 271 8.27 -7.93 -5.33
C ALA A 271 8.97 -7.71 -3.98
N VAL A 272 9.80 -6.67 -3.94
CA VAL A 272 10.33 -6.04 -2.72
C VAL A 272 9.88 -4.59 -2.71
N VAL A 273 9.29 -4.14 -1.62
CA VAL A 273 8.69 -2.81 -1.48
C VAL A 273 9.29 -2.09 -0.27
N VAL A 274 9.56 -0.81 -0.40
CA VAL A 274 9.97 0.07 0.70
C VAL A 274 9.10 1.33 0.68
N ALA A 275 8.40 1.59 1.77
CA ALA A 275 7.60 2.79 1.97
C ALA A 275 8.17 3.62 3.11
N PHE A 276 8.33 4.91 2.89
CA PHE A 276 8.90 5.85 3.85
C PHE A 276 8.43 7.28 3.58
N PHE A 277 8.61 8.14 4.57
CA PHE A 277 8.52 9.59 4.39
C PHE A 277 9.91 10.12 4.04
N LYS A 278 10.03 10.91 2.97
CA LYS A 278 11.28 11.59 2.62
C LYS A 278 11.54 12.76 3.56
N ASN A 279 12.83 13.08 3.77
CA ASN A 279 13.27 14.25 4.54
C ASN A 279 12.80 15.57 3.93
#